data_af9f3a8e0de7f00db44f739aa0c75c28
#
_entry.id   af9f3a8e0de7f00db44f739aa0c75c28
#
_cell.length_a   1.000
_cell.length_b   1.000
_cell.length_c   1.000
_cell.angle_alpha   90.00
_cell.angle_beta   90.00
_cell.angle_gamma   90.00
#
_symmetry.space_group_name_H-M   'P 1'
#
loop_
_entity.id
_entity.type
_entity.pdbx_description
1 polymer ?
#
loop_
_entity_poly.entity_id
_entity_poly.type
_entity_poly.pdbx_seq_one_letter_code
_entity_poly.pdbx_strand_id
1 'polypeptide(L)'
;MKIIALCSVYTGALGRFGTQNGGIDTLVLGCTHYPFATGVLRGLVGPEVQLVETGEPVARQTQRLLSNAGLLCGRPRGRHSLLATGPSEGLQAAAARWLPPQA
;
A
#
# COMPACT_ATOMS: atom_id res chain seq x y z
N MET A 1 -8.96 -18.29 2.65
CA MET A 1 -7.92 -17.55 3.34
C MET A 1 -8.49 -16.40 4.14
N LYS A 2 -7.94 -16.16 5.32
CA LYS A 2 -8.49 -15.15 6.24
C LYS A 2 -8.53 -13.74 5.68
N ILE A 3 -7.50 -13.34 4.91
CA ILE A 3 -7.43 -11.99 4.32
C ILE A 3 -8.56 -11.77 3.31
N ILE A 4 -8.83 -12.75 2.45
CA ILE A 4 -9.89 -12.64 1.45
C ILE A 4 -11.25 -12.52 2.13
N ALA A 5 -11.53 -13.36 3.12
CA ALA A 5 -12.80 -13.33 3.85
C ALA A 5 -12.99 -12.01 4.59
N LEU A 6 -11.95 -11.53 5.27
CA LEU A 6 -12.00 -10.27 6.03
C LEU A 6 -12.22 -9.08 5.10
N CYS A 7 -11.46 -8.98 4.01
CA CYS A 7 -11.64 -7.91 3.03
C CYS A 7 -13.02 -7.96 2.38
N SER A 8 -13.56 -9.15 2.13
CA SER A 8 -14.89 -9.32 1.57
C SER A 8 -15.97 -8.74 2.49
N VAL A 9 -15.85 -8.98 3.80
CA VAL A 9 -16.80 -8.42 4.79
C VAL A 9 -16.75 -6.89 4.76
N TYR A 10 -15.57 -6.30 4.82
CA TYR A 10 -15.43 -4.84 4.86
C TYR A 10 -15.84 -4.18 3.55
N THR A 11 -15.46 -4.72 2.41
CA THR A 11 -15.85 -4.15 1.12
C THR A 11 -17.35 -4.30 0.87
N GLY A 12 -17.94 -5.42 1.28
CA GLY A 12 -19.38 -5.63 1.18
C GLY A 12 -20.20 -4.63 2.00
N ALA A 13 -19.65 -4.21 3.14
CA ALA A 13 -20.33 -3.23 4.00
C ALA A 13 -20.39 -1.82 3.39
N LEU A 14 -19.48 -1.51 2.44
CA LEU A 14 -19.43 -0.19 1.78
C LEU A 14 -20.49 -0.04 0.69
N GLY A 15 -20.97 -1.13 0.12
CA GLY A 15 -21.96 -1.10 -0.95
C GLY A 15 -21.49 -1.85 -2.20
N ARG A 16 -22.07 -1.51 -3.33
CA ARG A 16 -21.74 -2.13 -4.62
C ARG A 16 -20.63 -1.35 -5.31
N PHE A 17 -19.64 -2.08 -5.78
CA PHE A 17 -18.55 -1.54 -6.58
C PHE A 17 -18.82 -1.73 -8.06
N GLY A 18 -18.39 -0.77 -8.86
CA GLY A 18 -18.52 -0.77 -10.31
C GLY A 18 -18.87 0.60 -10.84
N THR A 19 -18.66 0.80 -12.13
CA THR A 19 -18.91 2.09 -12.77
C THR A 19 -20.36 2.22 -13.27
N GLN A 20 -21.15 1.13 -13.21
CA GLN A 20 -22.50 1.12 -13.70
C GLN A 20 -23.51 1.36 -12.57
N ASN A 21 -24.64 2.00 -12.90
CA ASN A 21 -25.78 2.20 -12.01
C ASN A 21 -25.45 2.94 -10.71
N GLY A 22 -24.51 3.88 -10.75
CA GLY A 22 -24.13 4.67 -9.60
C GLY A 22 -23.35 3.89 -8.55
N GLY A 23 -22.71 2.80 -8.93
CA GLY A 23 -21.84 2.03 -8.04
C GLY A 23 -20.58 2.80 -7.65
N ILE A 24 -19.89 2.28 -6.64
CA ILE A 24 -18.63 2.88 -6.16
C ILE A 24 -17.54 2.64 -7.21
N ASP A 25 -16.94 3.69 -7.72
CA ASP A 25 -15.91 3.62 -8.75
C ASP A 25 -14.50 3.84 -8.21
N THR A 26 -14.37 4.29 -6.96
CA THR A 26 -13.10 4.62 -6.34
C THR A 26 -13.06 4.14 -4.90
N LEU A 27 -12.01 3.45 -4.53
CA LEU A 27 -11.77 3.01 -3.15
C LEU A 27 -10.45 3.61 -2.67
N VAL A 28 -10.53 4.46 -1.66
CA VAL A 28 -9.36 5.08 -1.04
C VAL A 28 -8.92 4.23 0.15
N LEU A 29 -7.68 3.78 0.12
CA LEU A 29 -7.08 3.00 1.19
C LEU A 29 -6.41 3.93 2.19
N GLY A 30 -7.17 4.40 3.18
CA GLY A 30 -6.70 5.32 4.21
C GLY A 30 -5.90 4.63 5.32
N CYS A 31 -5.10 3.64 4.99
CA CYS A 31 -4.39 2.81 5.94
C CYS A 31 -3.00 2.46 5.38
N THR A 32 -2.04 2.22 6.27
CA THR A 32 -0.69 1.84 5.86
C THR A 32 -0.55 0.36 5.52
N HIS A 33 -1.49 -0.48 5.95
CA HIS A 33 -1.41 -1.95 5.79
C HIS A 33 -2.20 -2.48 4.59
N TYR A 34 -3.35 -1.90 4.28
CA TYR A 34 -4.20 -2.36 3.18
C TYR A 34 -3.54 -2.30 1.80
N PRO A 35 -2.60 -1.40 1.50
CA PRO A 35 -1.90 -1.45 0.22
C PRO A 35 -1.22 -2.79 -0.08
N PHE A 36 -0.81 -3.53 0.95
CA PHE A 36 -0.25 -4.87 0.76
C PHE A 36 -1.30 -5.91 0.35
N ALA A 37 -2.59 -5.62 0.53
CA ALA A 37 -3.70 -6.46 0.12
C ALA A 37 -4.33 -6.00 -1.20
N THR A 38 -3.67 -5.15 -1.97
CA THR A 38 -4.20 -4.55 -3.20
C THR A 38 -4.68 -5.60 -4.19
N GLY A 39 -3.94 -6.70 -4.36
CA GLY A 39 -4.35 -7.78 -5.25
C GLY A 39 -5.67 -8.43 -4.84
N VAL A 40 -5.86 -8.66 -3.54
CA VAL A 40 -7.11 -9.21 -2.98
C VAL A 40 -8.26 -8.23 -3.18
N LEU A 41 -8.03 -6.96 -2.84
CA LEU A 41 -9.04 -5.92 -2.99
C LEU A 41 -9.45 -5.74 -4.45
N ARG A 42 -8.48 -5.74 -5.37
CA ARG A 42 -8.76 -5.64 -6.80
C ARG A 42 -9.68 -6.76 -7.28
N GLY A 43 -9.45 -7.98 -6.81
CA GLY A 43 -10.29 -9.12 -7.13
C GLY A 43 -11.71 -8.99 -6.57
N LEU A 44 -11.89 -8.34 -5.42
CA LEU A 44 -13.19 -8.17 -4.79
C LEU A 44 -14.00 -7.03 -5.39
N VAL A 45 -13.35 -5.92 -5.76
CA VAL A 45 -14.05 -4.72 -6.22
C VAL A 45 -14.14 -4.63 -7.75
N GLY A 46 -13.30 -5.35 -8.46
CA GLY A 46 -13.29 -5.39 -9.92
C GLY A 46 -12.24 -4.48 -10.55
N PRO A 47 -11.94 -4.72 -11.84
CA PRO A 47 -10.87 -3.99 -12.54
C PRO A 47 -11.22 -2.54 -12.86
N GLU A 48 -12.51 -2.20 -12.87
CA GLU A 48 -12.97 -0.85 -13.21
C GLU A 48 -12.89 0.12 -12.04
N VAL A 49 -12.77 -0.40 -10.81
CA VAL A 49 -12.70 0.44 -9.61
C VAL A 49 -11.28 0.92 -9.40
N GLN A 50 -11.12 2.22 -9.23
CA GLN A 50 -9.83 2.81 -8.94
C GLN A 50 -9.45 2.59 -7.48
N LEU A 51 -8.28 2.01 -7.24
CA LEU A 51 -7.73 1.89 -5.90
C LEU A 51 -6.71 3.00 -5.68
N VAL A 52 -6.95 3.82 -4.67
CA VAL A 52 -6.07 4.94 -4.31
C VAL A 52 -5.39 4.61 -3.00
N GLU A 53 -4.08 4.49 -3.03
CA GLU A 53 -3.28 4.26 -1.83
C GLU A 53 -2.44 5.49 -1.49
N THR A 54 -1.88 5.53 -0.28
CA THR A 54 -1.14 6.70 0.21
C THR A 54 0.37 6.58 0.03
N GLY A 55 0.88 5.39 -0.25
CA GLY A 55 2.33 5.14 -0.26
C GLY A 55 3.09 6.01 -1.26
N GLU A 56 2.75 5.90 -2.52
CA GLU A 56 3.43 6.66 -3.58
C GLU A 56 3.22 8.17 -3.49
N PRO A 57 2.00 8.68 -3.25
CA PRO A 57 1.81 10.11 -3.07
C PRO A 57 2.60 10.69 -1.90
N VAL A 58 2.66 10.00 -0.78
CA VAL A 58 3.45 10.44 0.38
C VAL A 58 4.94 10.43 0.04
N ALA A 59 5.43 9.40 -0.63
CA ALA A 59 6.83 9.31 -1.03
C ALA A 59 7.20 10.48 -1.97
N ARG A 60 6.36 10.76 -2.95
CA ARG A 60 6.59 11.89 -3.87
C ARG A 60 6.59 13.24 -3.15
N GLN A 61 5.65 13.45 -2.23
CA GLN A 61 5.59 14.69 -1.47
C GLN A 61 6.82 14.84 -0.57
N THR A 62 7.25 13.76 0.06
CA THR A 62 8.48 13.74 0.88
C THR A 62 9.69 14.13 0.04
N GLN A 63 9.84 13.53 -1.13
CA GLN A 63 10.92 13.85 -2.04
C GLN A 63 10.89 15.33 -2.44
N ARG A 64 9.72 15.86 -2.76
CA ARG A 64 9.56 17.26 -3.16
C ARG A 64 9.95 18.22 -2.04
N LEU A 65 9.51 17.95 -0.81
CA LEU A 65 9.84 18.79 0.33
C LEU A 65 11.33 18.76 0.65
N LEU A 66 11.95 17.58 0.60
CA LEU A 66 13.39 17.46 0.82
C LEU A 66 14.19 18.16 -0.28
N SER A 67 13.75 18.04 -1.52
CA SER A 67 14.40 18.71 -2.65
C SER A 67 14.34 20.23 -2.49
N ASN A 68 13.18 20.76 -2.15
CA ASN A 68 13.00 22.20 -1.97
C ASN A 68 13.83 22.75 -0.81
N ALA A 69 14.07 21.93 0.21
CA ALA A 69 14.89 22.31 1.37
C ALA A 69 16.39 22.05 1.16
N GLY A 70 16.79 21.48 0.03
CA GLY A 70 18.18 21.13 -0.25
C GLY A 70 18.69 19.98 0.61
N LEU A 71 17.80 19.09 1.06
CA LEU A 71 18.13 18.00 1.99
C LEU A 71 18.16 16.64 1.32
N LEU A 72 18.02 16.56 0.01
CA LEU A 72 18.15 15.28 -0.69
C LEU A 72 19.59 14.75 -0.59
N CYS A 73 19.71 13.44 -0.31
CA CYS A 73 21.01 12.80 -0.31
C CYS A 73 21.49 12.63 -1.75
N GLY A 74 22.71 13.10 -2.04
CA GLY A 74 23.33 12.97 -3.37
C GLY A 74 23.86 11.57 -3.67
N ARG A 75 23.76 10.63 -2.74
CA ARG A 75 24.24 9.26 -2.96
C ARG A 75 23.25 8.48 -3.83
N PRO A 76 23.74 7.71 -4.81
CA PRO A 76 22.85 6.97 -5.72
C PRO A 76 22.10 5.82 -5.05
N ARG A 77 22.57 5.33 -3.90
CA ARG A 77 21.93 4.23 -3.17
C ARG A 77 21.96 4.47 -1.68
N GLY A 78 20.85 4.20 -1.05
CA GLY A 78 20.74 4.19 0.41
C GLY A 78 20.93 2.78 0.96
N ARG A 79 20.92 2.69 2.28
CA ARG A 79 20.94 1.43 3.00
C ARG A 79 19.67 1.34 3.83
N HIS A 80 19.05 0.15 3.84
CA HIS A 80 17.91 -0.11 4.68
C HIS A 80 18.32 -0.90 5.92
N SER A 81 17.90 -0.46 7.09
CA SER A 81 18.07 -1.20 8.34
C SER A 81 16.71 -1.57 8.88
N LEU A 82 16.49 -2.86 9.12
CA LEU A 82 15.24 -3.36 9.66
C LEU A 82 15.44 -3.66 11.14
N LEU A 83 14.74 -2.91 11.99
CA LEU A 83 14.87 -3.00 13.45
C LEU A 83 13.54 -3.40 14.05
N ALA A 84 13.57 -4.28 15.04
CA ALA A 84 12.41 -4.73 15.76
C ALA A 84 12.71 -4.77 17.25
N THR A 85 11.68 -4.58 18.10
CA THR A 85 11.81 -4.68 19.55
C THR A 85 11.82 -6.12 20.05
N GLY A 86 11.41 -7.06 19.20
CA GLY A 86 11.46 -8.51 19.45
C GLY A 86 12.35 -9.20 18.43
N PRO A 87 12.16 -10.52 18.20
CA PRO A 87 12.91 -11.24 17.17
C PRO A 87 12.70 -10.61 15.80
N SER A 88 13.80 -10.45 15.04
CA SER A 88 13.76 -9.74 13.75
C SER A 88 13.38 -10.63 12.56
N GLU A 89 13.29 -11.94 12.76
CA GLU A 89 13.03 -12.89 11.68
C GLU A 89 11.70 -12.63 10.98
N GLY A 90 10.65 -12.34 11.75
CA GLY A 90 9.33 -12.01 11.20
C GLY A 90 9.35 -10.76 10.34
N LEU A 91 10.04 -9.72 10.82
CA LEU A 91 10.18 -8.47 10.06
C LEU A 91 10.98 -8.69 8.78
N GLN A 92 12.06 -9.43 8.84
CA GLN A 92 12.90 -9.73 7.67
C GLN A 92 12.13 -10.57 6.64
N ALA A 93 11.39 -11.57 7.09
CA ALA A 93 10.55 -12.39 6.20
C ALA A 93 9.46 -11.57 5.53
N ALA A 94 8.81 -10.68 6.26
CA ALA A 94 7.79 -9.80 5.72
C ALA A 94 8.40 -8.81 4.71
N ALA A 95 9.55 -8.23 5.02
CA ALA A 95 10.23 -7.33 4.10
C ALA A 95 10.63 -8.04 2.80
N ALA A 96 11.15 -9.26 2.90
CA ALA A 96 11.50 -10.06 1.73
C ALA A 96 10.29 -10.38 0.86
N ARG A 97 9.13 -10.56 1.47
CA ARG A 97 7.89 -10.89 0.77
C ARG A 97 7.23 -9.68 0.11
N TRP A 98 7.21 -8.53 0.79
CA TRP A 98 6.37 -7.40 0.41
C TRP A 98 7.13 -6.23 -0.17
N LEU A 99 8.40 -6.08 0.11
CA LEU A 99 9.21 -4.99 -0.42
C LEU A 99 10.03 -5.47 -1.63
N PRO A 100 10.27 -4.59 -2.61
CA PRO A 100 11.11 -4.96 -3.74
C PRO A 100 12.54 -5.27 -3.29
N PRO A 101 13.23 -6.16 -4.01
CA PRO A 101 14.61 -6.49 -3.66
C PRO A 101 15.49 -5.24 -3.74
N GLN A 102 16.40 -5.14 -2.80
CA GLN A 102 17.37 -4.06 -2.79
C GLN A 102 18.45 -4.34 -3.84
N ALA A 103 18.61 -3.39 -4.72
CA ALA A 103 19.64 -3.49 -5.74
C ALA A 103 21.03 -3.17 -5.17
#